data_2ff5832c59437d2e3904a51415dcc0dc
#
_entry.id   2ff5832c59437d2e3904a51415dcc0dc
#
_cell.length_a   1.000
_cell.length_b   1.000
_cell.length_c   1.000
_cell.angle_alpha   90.00
_cell.angle_beta   90.00
_cell.angle_gamma   90.00
#
_symmetry.space_group_name_H-M   'P 1'
#
loop_
_entity.id
_entity.type
_entity.pdbx_description
1 polymer ?
#
loop_
_entity_poly.entity_id
_entity_poly.type
_entity_poly.pdbx_seq_one_letter_code
_entity_poly.pdbx_strand_id
1 'polypeptide(L)'
;MRIISGSCGGRMINPPKNLRARPTTDFAKENLFNVLNNMVDFEELDVLDLFSGTGSISYEFASRGARSVTSVEINAVHHNFIRSTAKSFGMNNLYPVKANVFLYLKSCSKQYDLIFSDAPYDLEGSEEVIDLVFERDLLKEGGIFIFEHSKGKDFSSHPKFVRQRSYGSVQFSFFEK
;
A
#
# COMPACT_ATOMS: atom_id res chain seq x y z
N MET A 1 -8.00 -13.85 -1.40
CA MET A 1 -7.09 -13.18 -0.45
C MET A 1 -7.70 -13.21 0.94
N ARG A 2 -6.89 -13.19 1.97
CA ARG A 2 -7.33 -13.26 3.36
C ARG A 2 -6.83 -12.01 4.12
N ILE A 3 -7.65 -11.45 5.00
CA ILE A 3 -7.17 -10.49 6.01
C ILE A 3 -6.48 -11.30 7.12
N ILE A 4 -5.25 -10.93 7.46
CA ILE A 4 -4.40 -11.73 8.37
C ILE A 4 -4.75 -11.43 9.82
N SER A 5 -4.90 -10.16 10.18
CA SER A 5 -5.04 -9.74 11.58
C SER A 5 -6.00 -8.55 11.74
N GLY A 6 -6.21 -8.12 12.98
CA GLY A 6 -7.07 -6.99 13.33
C GLY A 6 -8.55 -7.37 13.45
N SER A 7 -9.42 -6.35 13.43
CA SER A 7 -10.88 -6.49 13.66
C SER A 7 -11.60 -7.38 12.63
N CYS A 8 -11.03 -7.52 11.44
CA CYS A 8 -11.53 -8.39 10.36
C CYS A 8 -10.60 -9.59 10.09
N GLY A 9 -9.66 -9.91 10.99
CA GLY A 9 -8.71 -11.01 10.84
C GLY A 9 -9.39 -12.35 10.56
N GLY A 10 -8.81 -13.15 9.66
CA GLY A 10 -9.34 -14.44 9.22
C GLY A 10 -10.40 -14.37 8.12
N ARG A 11 -11.00 -13.20 7.85
CA ARG A 11 -12.02 -13.07 6.80
C ARG A 11 -11.42 -13.24 5.41
N MET A 12 -12.15 -14.00 4.57
CA MET A 12 -11.83 -14.20 3.16
C MET A 12 -12.48 -13.11 2.31
N ILE A 13 -11.71 -12.56 1.39
CA ILE A 13 -12.19 -11.64 0.36
C ILE A 13 -12.01 -12.36 -0.98
N ASN A 14 -13.09 -12.48 -1.73
CA ASN A 14 -13.14 -13.18 -3.02
C ASN A 14 -13.40 -12.19 -4.14
N PRO A 15 -12.35 -11.62 -4.76
CA PRO A 15 -12.54 -10.77 -5.93
C PRO A 15 -13.21 -11.55 -7.06
N PRO A 16 -14.10 -10.92 -7.83
CA PRO A 16 -14.66 -11.54 -9.03
C PRO A 16 -13.55 -12.02 -9.97
N LYS A 17 -13.77 -13.15 -10.65
CA LYS A 17 -12.76 -13.78 -11.54
C LYS A 17 -12.26 -12.89 -12.69
N ASN A 18 -13.03 -11.89 -13.07
CA ASN A 18 -12.67 -10.89 -14.08
C ASN A 18 -11.76 -9.77 -13.56
N LEU A 19 -11.52 -9.70 -12.25
CA LEU A 19 -10.57 -8.78 -11.65
C LEU A 19 -9.16 -9.38 -11.73
N ARG A 20 -8.46 -9.11 -12.82
CA ARG A 20 -7.07 -9.52 -13.06
C ARG A 20 -6.10 -8.59 -12.32
N ALA A 21 -6.13 -8.59 -11.01
CA ALA A 21 -5.02 -8.06 -10.22
C ALA A 21 -4.14 -9.24 -9.78
N ARG A 22 -2.83 -9.11 -9.85
CA ARG A 22 -1.91 -10.00 -9.16
C ARG A 22 -1.87 -9.52 -7.71
N PRO A 23 -2.55 -10.17 -6.77
CA PRO A 23 -2.46 -9.75 -5.38
C PRO A 23 -1.05 -10.02 -4.87
N THR A 24 -0.51 -9.13 -4.05
CA THR A 24 0.58 -9.47 -3.15
C THR A 24 0.24 -10.79 -2.49
N THR A 25 1.12 -11.78 -2.57
CA THR A 25 0.83 -13.11 -2.03
C THR A 25 0.55 -12.99 -0.53
N ASP A 26 -0.35 -13.81 0.00
CA ASP A 26 -0.62 -13.85 1.45
C ASP A 26 0.67 -14.03 2.26
N PHE A 27 1.63 -14.81 1.72
CA PHE A 27 2.96 -15.00 2.33
C PHE A 27 3.77 -13.69 2.40
N ALA A 28 3.90 -12.96 1.30
CA ALA A 28 4.66 -11.71 1.27
C ALA A 28 3.98 -10.64 2.15
N LYS A 29 2.65 -10.55 2.10
CA LYS A 29 1.86 -9.65 2.93
C LYS A 29 2.03 -9.96 4.42
N GLU A 30 1.92 -11.21 4.84
CA GLU A 30 2.12 -11.62 6.23
C GLU A 30 3.51 -11.24 6.75
N ASN A 31 4.55 -11.49 5.96
CA ASN A 31 5.91 -11.12 6.33
C ASN A 31 6.12 -9.59 6.40
N LEU A 32 5.54 -8.83 5.45
CA LEU A 32 5.59 -7.37 5.51
C LEU A 32 4.97 -6.85 6.82
N PHE A 33 3.78 -7.31 7.15
CA PHE A 33 3.08 -6.86 8.36
C PHE A 33 3.73 -7.36 9.65
N ASN A 34 4.42 -8.51 9.64
CA ASN A 34 5.25 -8.95 10.77
C ASN A 34 6.43 -8.00 11.01
N VAL A 35 7.05 -7.48 9.94
CA VAL A 35 8.09 -6.44 10.07
C VAL A 35 7.49 -5.15 10.63
N LEU A 36 6.35 -4.70 10.08
CA LEU A 36 5.69 -3.46 10.52
C LEU A 36 5.21 -3.52 11.97
N ASN A 37 4.78 -4.68 12.49
CA ASN A 37 4.39 -4.85 13.89
C ASN A 37 5.48 -4.42 14.89
N ASN A 38 6.75 -4.48 14.47
CA ASN A 38 7.88 -4.08 15.32
C ASN A 38 8.35 -2.65 15.07
N MET A 39 7.75 -1.95 14.12
CA MET A 39 8.20 -0.63 13.69
C MET A 39 7.20 0.47 14.00
N VAL A 40 5.90 0.17 13.97
CA VAL A 40 4.84 1.17 14.02
C VAL A 40 3.71 0.74 14.94
N ASP A 41 3.01 1.73 15.50
CA ASP A 41 1.69 1.55 16.11
C ASP A 41 0.63 1.83 15.04
N PHE A 42 -0.11 0.79 14.65
CA PHE A 42 -1.07 0.91 13.55
C PHE A 42 -2.16 1.94 13.83
N GLU A 43 -2.63 2.09 15.07
CA GLU A 43 -3.72 3.00 15.43
C GLU A 43 -3.35 4.48 15.24
N GLU A 44 -2.06 4.79 15.21
CA GLU A 44 -1.54 6.14 14.99
C GLU A 44 -1.38 6.49 13.50
N LEU A 45 -1.51 5.52 12.59
CA LEU A 45 -1.12 5.72 11.20
C LEU A 45 -2.21 6.35 10.33
N ASP A 46 -1.84 7.41 9.60
CA ASP A 46 -2.45 7.79 8.34
C ASP A 46 -1.69 7.10 7.20
N VAL A 47 -2.35 6.21 6.48
CA VAL A 47 -1.74 5.36 5.44
C VAL A 47 -2.21 5.77 4.04
N LEU A 48 -1.29 5.75 3.08
CA LEU A 48 -1.57 5.88 1.65
C LEU A 48 -1.15 4.59 0.93
N ASP A 49 -2.09 3.93 0.30
CA ASP A 49 -1.87 2.71 -0.50
C ASP A 49 -2.04 3.05 -1.99
N LEU A 50 -0.94 3.05 -2.72
CA LEU A 50 -0.85 3.41 -4.14
C LEU A 50 -0.90 2.17 -5.02
N PHE A 51 -1.61 2.26 -6.14
CA PHE A 51 -1.88 1.11 -7.03
C PHE A 51 -2.58 -0.03 -6.29
N SER A 52 -3.60 0.30 -5.50
CA SER A 52 -4.19 -0.61 -4.51
C SER A 52 -4.82 -1.88 -5.10
N GLY A 53 -5.03 -1.95 -6.42
CA GLY A 53 -5.59 -3.11 -7.09
C GLY A 53 -6.93 -3.54 -6.48
N THR A 54 -6.98 -4.75 -5.93
CA THR A 54 -8.18 -5.26 -5.24
C THR A 54 -8.22 -4.90 -3.75
N GLY A 55 -7.27 -4.11 -3.23
CA GLY A 55 -7.26 -3.55 -1.89
C GLY A 55 -6.65 -4.43 -0.80
N SER A 56 -5.87 -5.46 -1.14
CA SER A 56 -5.31 -6.42 -0.18
C SER A 56 -4.54 -5.76 0.97
N ILE A 57 -3.69 -4.80 0.67
CA ILE A 57 -2.88 -4.05 1.63
C ILE A 57 -3.75 -3.05 2.40
N SER A 58 -4.62 -2.33 1.68
CA SER A 58 -5.55 -1.38 2.29
C SER A 58 -6.43 -2.02 3.38
N TYR A 59 -7.00 -3.20 3.09
CA TYR A 59 -7.84 -3.90 4.08
C TYR A 59 -7.05 -4.35 5.31
N GLU A 60 -5.81 -4.76 5.12
CA GLU A 60 -4.97 -5.20 6.23
C GLU A 60 -4.67 -4.05 7.18
N PHE A 61 -4.27 -2.86 6.66
CA PHE A 61 -4.09 -1.66 7.48
C PHE A 61 -5.38 -1.24 8.17
N ALA A 62 -6.50 -1.20 7.45
CA ALA A 62 -7.79 -0.82 8.02
C ALA A 62 -8.23 -1.78 9.12
N SER A 63 -8.05 -3.09 8.93
CA SER A 63 -8.38 -4.14 9.91
C SER A 63 -7.53 -4.06 11.16
N ARG A 64 -6.27 -3.65 11.06
CA ARG A 64 -5.35 -3.45 12.18
C ARG A 64 -5.57 -2.14 12.93
N GLY A 65 -6.57 -1.35 12.53
CA GLY A 65 -7.00 -0.17 13.24
C GLY A 65 -6.30 1.12 12.81
N ALA A 66 -5.65 1.17 11.63
CA ALA A 66 -5.06 2.41 11.13
C ALA A 66 -6.07 3.57 11.22
N ARG A 67 -5.63 4.75 11.66
CA ARG A 67 -6.49 5.92 11.84
C ARG A 67 -7.20 6.28 10.54
N SER A 68 -6.47 6.28 9.43
CA SER A 68 -7.05 6.41 8.10
C SER A 68 -6.22 5.66 7.06
N VAL A 69 -6.88 5.06 6.07
CA VAL A 69 -6.24 4.42 4.92
C VAL A 69 -6.83 5.04 3.66
N THR A 70 -6.01 5.76 2.90
CA THR A 70 -6.37 6.25 1.57
C THR A 70 -5.88 5.26 0.53
N SER A 71 -6.79 4.69 -0.25
CA SER A 71 -6.52 3.65 -1.25
C SER A 71 -6.70 4.24 -2.65
N VAL A 72 -5.61 4.39 -3.42
CA VAL A 72 -5.64 5.00 -4.75
C VAL A 72 -5.59 3.93 -5.84
N GLU A 73 -6.63 3.91 -6.68
CA GLU A 73 -6.77 2.95 -7.77
C GLU A 73 -7.42 3.61 -9.00
N ILE A 74 -6.82 3.45 -10.16
CA ILE A 74 -7.31 4.05 -11.41
C ILE A 74 -8.47 3.24 -12.03
N ASN A 75 -8.45 1.91 -11.87
CA ASN A 75 -9.45 1.03 -12.46
C ASN A 75 -10.77 1.13 -11.69
N ALA A 76 -11.83 1.54 -12.40
CA ALA A 76 -13.15 1.75 -11.80
C ALA A 76 -13.73 0.48 -11.16
N VAL A 77 -13.46 -0.70 -11.74
CA VAL A 77 -13.99 -1.97 -11.23
C VAL A 77 -13.29 -2.34 -9.92
N HIS A 78 -11.96 -2.20 -9.86
CA HIS A 78 -11.18 -2.41 -8.63
C HIS A 78 -11.58 -1.42 -7.54
N HIS A 79 -11.64 -0.12 -7.86
CA HIS A 79 -12.08 0.92 -6.94
C HIS A 79 -13.47 0.63 -6.35
N ASN A 80 -14.45 0.26 -7.19
CA ASN A 80 -15.79 -0.08 -6.74
C ASN A 80 -15.80 -1.34 -5.87
N PHE A 81 -14.94 -2.31 -6.18
CA PHE A 81 -14.78 -3.52 -5.37
C PHE A 81 -14.22 -3.16 -3.98
N ILE A 82 -13.18 -2.33 -3.89
CA ILE A 82 -12.64 -1.87 -2.60
C ILE A 82 -13.72 -1.17 -1.80
N ARG A 83 -14.47 -0.25 -2.40
CA ARG A 83 -15.53 0.50 -1.74
C ARG A 83 -16.64 -0.41 -1.19
N SER A 84 -17.09 -1.38 -1.98
CA SER A 84 -18.17 -2.30 -1.57
C SER A 84 -17.70 -3.25 -0.46
N THR A 85 -16.46 -3.74 -0.54
CA THR A 85 -15.86 -4.61 0.48
C THR A 85 -15.67 -3.86 1.79
N ALA A 86 -15.11 -2.65 1.75
CA ALA A 86 -14.95 -1.80 2.93
C ALA A 86 -16.30 -1.57 3.64
N LYS A 87 -17.34 -1.23 2.88
CA LYS A 87 -18.69 -1.06 3.41
C LYS A 87 -19.23 -2.34 4.06
N SER A 88 -19.09 -3.50 3.39
CA SER A 88 -19.61 -4.79 3.89
C SER A 88 -18.89 -5.27 5.15
N PHE A 89 -17.63 -4.86 5.35
CA PHE A 89 -16.82 -5.22 6.51
C PHE A 89 -16.83 -4.15 7.61
N GLY A 90 -17.54 -3.04 7.40
CA GLY A 90 -17.63 -1.95 8.37
C GLY A 90 -16.30 -1.18 8.55
N MET A 91 -15.45 -1.16 7.53
CA MET A 91 -14.17 -0.45 7.55
C MET A 91 -14.37 1.05 7.29
N ASN A 92 -14.80 1.79 8.30
CA ASN A 92 -15.10 3.23 8.18
C ASN A 92 -13.84 4.10 8.08
N ASN A 93 -12.67 3.53 8.32
CA ASN A 93 -11.35 4.16 8.22
C ASN A 93 -10.67 3.96 6.85
N LEU A 94 -11.33 3.31 5.88
CA LEU A 94 -10.81 3.08 4.53
C LEU A 94 -11.51 4.00 3.53
N TYR A 95 -10.73 4.81 2.82
CA TYR A 95 -11.17 5.84 1.88
C TYR A 95 -10.66 5.55 0.46
N PRO A 96 -11.41 4.82 -0.37
CA PRO A 96 -11.02 4.56 -1.75
C PRO A 96 -11.13 5.82 -2.63
N VAL A 97 -10.08 6.10 -3.38
CA VAL A 97 -9.98 7.22 -4.33
C VAL A 97 -9.73 6.66 -5.73
N LYS A 98 -10.60 7.02 -6.68
CA LYS A 98 -10.41 6.68 -8.08
C LYS A 98 -9.56 7.74 -8.74
N ALA A 99 -8.27 7.46 -8.95
CA ALA A 99 -7.34 8.40 -9.57
C ALA A 99 -6.14 7.69 -10.21
N ASN A 100 -5.50 8.37 -11.15
CA ASN A 100 -4.14 8.03 -11.56
C ASN A 100 -3.18 8.39 -10.43
N VAL A 101 -2.29 7.48 -10.04
CA VAL A 101 -1.37 7.64 -8.91
C VAL A 101 -0.47 8.85 -9.08
N PHE A 102 0.13 9.05 -10.25
CA PHE A 102 1.05 10.19 -10.49
C PHE A 102 0.32 11.54 -10.40
N LEU A 103 -0.89 11.62 -10.95
CA LEU A 103 -1.71 12.83 -10.84
C LEU A 103 -2.15 13.08 -9.40
N TYR A 104 -2.52 12.02 -8.69
CA TYR A 104 -2.87 12.10 -7.27
C TYR A 104 -1.70 12.65 -6.44
N LEU A 105 -0.50 12.07 -6.57
CA LEU A 105 0.69 12.51 -5.84
C LEU A 105 1.04 13.98 -6.14
N LYS A 106 0.95 14.41 -7.42
CA LYS A 106 1.22 15.80 -7.83
C LYS A 106 0.24 16.81 -7.23
N SER A 107 -1.00 16.42 -6.96
CA SER A 107 -2.05 17.29 -6.40
C SER A 107 -2.25 17.14 -4.89
N CYS A 108 -1.70 16.08 -4.29
CA CYS A 108 -1.88 15.78 -2.87
C CYS A 108 -1.11 16.80 -2.00
N SER A 109 -1.79 17.28 -0.95
CA SER A 109 -1.18 18.14 0.09
C SER A 109 -1.21 17.48 1.49
N LYS A 110 -1.84 16.32 1.62
CA LYS A 110 -1.87 15.57 2.88
C LYS A 110 -0.57 14.83 3.08
N GLN A 111 -0.03 14.86 4.29
CA GLN A 111 1.09 14.02 4.71
C GLN A 111 0.58 12.73 5.37
N TYR A 112 1.36 11.67 5.22
CA TYR A 112 1.07 10.33 5.72
C TYR A 112 2.20 9.82 6.61
N ASP A 113 1.86 8.96 7.56
CA ASP A 113 2.83 8.25 8.41
C ASP A 113 3.46 7.08 7.64
N LEU A 114 2.67 6.44 6.76
CA LEU A 114 3.14 5.35 5.93
C LEU A 114 2.53 5.44 4.53
N ILE A 115 3.39 5.30 3.51
CA ILE A 115 2.99 5.18 2.11
C ILE A 115 3.46 3.81 1.61
N PHE A 116 2.56 3.07 0.97
CA PHE A 116 2.86 1.79 0.31
C PHE A 116 2.58 1.92 -1.19
N SER A 117 3.41 1.29 -2.02
CA SER A 117 3.24 1.26 -3.47
C SER A 117 3.58 -0.11 -4.04
N ASP A 118 2.61 -0.74 -4.72
CA ASP A 118 2.78 -1.95 -5.54
C ASP A 118 2.41 -1.63 -6.98
N ALA A 119 3.29 -0.90 -7.66
CA ALA A 119 3.10 -0.54 -9.07
C ALA A 119 3.17 -1.79 -9.96
N PRO A 120 2.34 -1.88 -11.03
CA PRO A 120 2.48 -2.95 -12.03
C PRO A 120 3.94 -3.03 -12.54
N TYR A 121 4.50 -4.24 -12.58
CA TYR A 121 5.92 -4.42 -12.93
C TYR A 121 6.27 -4.04 -14.37
N ASP A 122 5.27 -3.98 -15.26
CA ASP A 122 5.35 -3.55 -16.64
C ASP A 122 5.06 -2.05 -16.84
N LEU A 123 4.76 -1.33 -15.77
CA LEU A 123 4.55 0.11 -15.82
C LEU A 123 5.89 0.83 -15.88
N GLU A 124 6.21 1.37 -17.05
CA GLU A 124 7.39 2.22 -17.24
C GLU A 124 7.30 3.46 -16.34
N GLY A 125 8.44 3.85 -15.76
CA GLY A 125 8.51 5.01 -14.87
C GLY A 125 7.83 4.82 -13.51
N SER A 126 7.49 3.59 -13.13
CA SER A 126 6.86 3.32 -11.82
C SER A 126 7.72 3.78 -10.64
N GLU A 127 9.03 3.81 -10.80
CA GLU A 127 10.01 4.29 -9.80
C GLU A 127 9.92 5.80 -9.54
N GLU A 128 9.39 6.60 -10.47
CA GLU A 128 9.17 8.04 -10.26
C GLU A 128 8.27 8.33 -9.06
N VAL A 129 7.48 7.34 -8.63
CA VAL A 129 6.67 7.44 -7.39
C VAL A 129 7.55 7.70 -6.17
N ILE A 130 8.76 7.13 -6.12
CA ILE A 130 9.70 7.33 -5.01
C ILE A 130 10.08 8.81 -4.93
N ASP A 131 10.55 9.37 -6.05
CA ASP A 131 10.95 10.78 -6.10
C ASP A 131 9.78 11.71 -5.78
N LEU A 132 8.60 11.46 -6.37
CA LEU A 132 7.39 12.26 -6.13
C LEU A 132 6.97 12.29 -4.65
N VAL A 133 7.07 11.17 -3.94
CA VAL A 133 6.73 11.11 -2.51
C VAL A 133 7.60 12.07 -1.69
N PHE A 134 8.89 12.13 -1.98
CA PHE A 134 9.84 12.99 -1.26
C PHE A 134 9.83 14.43 -1.76
N GLU A 135 9.80 14.68 -3.06
CA GLU A 135 9.73 16.03 -3.66
C GLU A 135 8.46 16.78 -3.26
N ARG A 136 7.34 16.07 -3.14
CA ARG A 136 6.05 16.63 -2.73
C ARG A 136 5.85 16.67 -1.22
N ASP A 137 6.85 16.23 -0.46
CA ASP A 137 6.81 16.22 1.01
C ASP A 137 5.60 15.48 1.59
N LEU A 138 5.27 14.31 1.03
CA LEU A 138 4.06 13.55 1.39
C LEU A 138 4.22 12.66 2.62
N LEU A 139 5.43 12.50 3.16
CA LEU A 139 5.66 11.81 4.43
C LEU A 139 5.80 12.81 5.58
N LYS A 140 5.21 12.46 6.72
CA LYS A 140 5.49 13.12 8.00
C LYS A 140 6.92 12.83 8.44
N GLU A 141 7.45 13.61 9.39
CA GLU A 141 8.75 13.31 10.01
C GLU A 141 8.75 11.91 10.63
N GLY A 142 9.78 11.10 10.32
CA GLY A 142 9.84 9.69 10.70
C GLY A 142 8.90 8.78 9.91
N GLY A 143 8.22 9.30 8.90
CA GLY A 143 7.33 8.53 8.03
C GLY A 143 8.09 7.57 7.12
N ILE A 144 7.42 6.48 6.76
CA ILE A 144 8.00 5.36 6.01
C ILE A 144 7.34 5.24 4.65
N PHE A 145 8.14 5.12 3.59
CA PHE A 145 7.66 4.71 2.27
C PHE A 145 8.15 3.30 1.95
N ILE A 146 7.25 2.43 1.52
CA ILE A 146 7.53 1.04 1.16
C ILE A 146 7.18 0.85 -0.31
N PHE A 147 8.16 0.46 -1.11
CA PHE A 147 8.00 0.19 -2.53
C PHE A 147 8.17 -1.30 -2.80
N GLU A 148 7.08 -1.95 -3.26
CA GLU A 148 7.09 -3.33 -3.72
C GLU A 148 7.60 -3.38 -5.16
N HIS A 149 8.52 -4.31 -5.44
CA HIS A 149 9.09 -4.49 -6.79
C HIS A 149 9.58 -5.92 -7.01
N SER A 150 9.84 -6.25 -8.28
CA SER A 150 10.48 -7.52 -8.65
C SER A 150 11.97 -7.54 -8.30
N LYS A 151 12.55 -8.73 -8.31
CA LYS A 151 14.02 -8.91 -8.23
C LYS A 151 14.73 -8.16 -9.35
N GLY A 152 15.96 -7.73 -9.09
CA GLY A 152 16.85 -7.09 -10.07
C GLY A 152 16.81 -5.56 -10.06
N LYS A 153 15.94 -4.93 -9.27
CA LYS A 153 15.97 -3.48 -9.01
C LYS A 153 16.74 -3.21 -7.71
N ASP A 154 17.61 -2.22 -7.75
CA ASP A 154 18.43 -1.77 -6.61
C ASP A 154 18.20 -0.27 -6.39
N PHE A 155 17.71 0.07 -5.20
CA PHE A 155 17.45 1.45 -4.79
C PHE A 155 18.43 1.93 -3.70
N SER A 156 19.48 1.16 -3.40
CA SER A 156 20.43 1.48 -2.31
C SER A 156 21.17 2.80 -2.49
N SER A 157 21.26 3.31 -3.71
CA SER A 157 21.84 4.63 -4.01
C SER A 157 20.91 5.82 -3.69
N HIS A 158 19.62 5.58 -3.46
CA HIS A 158 18.68 6.66 -3.14
C HIS A 158 18.95 7.21 -1.74
N PRO A 159 19.06 8.55 -1.54
CA PRO A 159 19.47 9.14 -0.25
C PRO A 159 18.54 8.83 0.93
N LYS A 160 17.30 8.47 0.65
CA LYS A 160 16.30 8.11 1.66
C LYS A 160 16.14 6.59 1.85
N PHE A 161 16.88 5.77 1.11
CA PHE A 161 16.84 4.32 1.25
C PHE A 161 17.39 3.88 2.61
N VAL A 162 16.66 2.95 3.25
CA VAL A 162 17.07 2.39 4.55
C VAL A 162 17.44 0.92 4.42
N ARG A 163 16.59 0.13 3.80
CA ARG A 163 16.79 -1.33 3.68
C ARG A 163 15.87 -1.96 2.64
N GLN A 164 16.22 -3.18 2.27
CA GLN A 164 15.39 -4.05 1.42
C GLN A 164 15.10 -5.37 2.15
N ARG A 165 13.92 -5.92 1.93
CA ARG A 165 13.49 -7.24 2.37
C ARG A 165 13.01 -8.05 1.18
N SER A 166 13.33 -9.35 1.16
CA SER A 166 13.02 -10.27 0.07
C SER A 166 12.15 -11.41 0.58
N TYR A 167 11.02 -11.63 -0.07
CA TYR A 167 10.09 -12.72 0.23
C TYR A 167 9.67 -13.44 -1.05
N GLY A 168 10.34 -14.54 -1.35
CA GLY A 168 10.16 -15.24 -2.63
C GLY A 168 10.60 -14.38 -3.82
N SER A 169 9.68 -14.09 -4.74
CA SER A 169 9.93 -13.21 -5.91
C SER A 169 9.66 -11.73 -5.62
N VAL A 170 9.11 -11.41 -4.47
CA VAL A 170 8.72 -10.06 -4.06
C VAL A 170 9.84 -9.40 -3.26
N GLN A 171 10.13 -8.14 -3.57
CA GLN A 171 11.06 -7.28 -2.84
C GLN A 171 10.31 -6.08 -2.26
N PHE A 172 10.62 -5.71 -1.03
CA PHE A 172 10.17 -4.47 -0.42
C PHE A 172 11.37 -3.59 -0.12
N SER A 173 11.46 -2.44 -0.76
CA SER A 173 12.44 -1.40 -0.41
C SER A 173 11.79 -0.37 0.50
N PHE A 174 12.49 -0.05 1.61
CA PHE A 174 12.03 0.88 2.64
C PHE A 174 12.82 2.16 2.55
N PHE A 175 12.11 3.28 2.60
CA PHE A 175 12.65 4.63 2.60
C PHE A 175 12.08 5.39 3.79
N GLU A 176 12.83 6.31 4.37
CA GLU A 176 12.41 7.13 5.51
C GLU A 176 12.68 8.62 5.27
N LYS A 177 11.80 9.46 5.80
CA LYS A 177 11.97 10.91 5.80
C LYS A 177 12.80 11.38 6.99
#